data_ea11a34cf508d08be6790c667e815006
#
_entry.id   ea11a34cf508d08be6790c667e815006
#
_cell.length_a   1.000
_cell.length_b   1.000
_cell.length_c   1.000
_cell.angle_alpha   90.00
_cell.angle_beta   90.00
_cell.angle_gamma   90.00
#
_symmetry.space_group_name_H-M   'P 1'
#
loop_
_entity.id
_entity.type
_entity.pdbx_description
1 polymer ?
#
loop_
_entity_poly.entity_id
_entity_poly.type
_entity_poly.pdbx_seq_one_letter_code
_entity_poly.pdbx_strand_id
1 'polypeptide(L)'
;MRLPVAAALLSLVACSESTEGTTPKLEGLINPRQRLITPARVCNAGGGTTGWRLELIGSRFTPVPRDALTDTPSVELPQVSLSGPADYTLPADHLFFARTELMRMDLPTRDSTPSNTLPPGAYSVSVTNPLGGTSELEDALRVVPPPEITSLTVPGGFRYNAASPLVIEGRGFRSDALPLIVLQRQGEEDQPLFTLTVVSDTRIETEVPPATPEGTYALTLTNPEGCSVTLPLALTVTYPRLGNLSVSPASGPANNDTVITLTNTASGTAEPFTPGTHDVYLVAPVKTDPGQTVNIPLYEVTYVSPSQLRATVPNCSGFDSPPVTDPACPGGIVPGTYGFIVADPSGAYGTLPASSGFTVTP
;
A
#
# COMPACT_ATOMS: atom_id res chain seq x y z
N MET A 1 9.43 -100.46 -26.33
CA MET A 1 10.16 -99.20 -26.32
C MET A 1 9.11 -98.05 -26.17
N ARG A 2 8.93 -97.52 -24.95
CA ARG A 2 7.96 -96.52 -24.62
C ARG A 2 8.72 -95.24 -24.24
N LEU A 3 8.58 -94.14 -25.05
CA LEU A 3 9.11 -92.86 -24.71
C LEU A 3 8.15 -92.12 -23.78
N PRO A 4 8.66 -91.45 -22.76
CA PRO A 4 7.83 -90.54 -21.94
C PRO A 4 7.70 -89.14 -22.58
N VAL A 5 6.46 -88.68 -22.65
CA VAL A 5 6.11 -87.35 -23.00
C VAL A 5 6.34 -86.43 -21.77
N ALA A 6 7.31 -85.53 -21.89
CA ALA A 6 7.53 -84.48 -20.89
C ALA A 6 6.56 -83.35 -21.13
N ALA A 7 5.62 -83.13 -20.21
CA ALA A 7 4.74 -81.95 -20.21
C ALA A 7 5.51 -80.80 -19.58
N ALA A 8 5.78 -79.79 -20.42
CA ALA A 8 6.32 -78.48 -19.95
C ALA A 8 5.17 -77.62 -19.41
N LEU A 9 5.13 -77.46 -18.09
CA LEU A 9 4.30 -76.39 -17.44
C LEU A 9 4.91 -75.07 -17.73
N LEU A 10 4.28 -74.28 -18.60
CA LEU A 10 4.50 -72.84 -18.69
C LEU A 10 3.81 -72.17 -17.47
N SER A 11 4.60 -71.77 -16.49
CA SER A 11 4.14 -70.89 -15.44
C SER A 11 3.96 -69.49 -16.06
N LEU A 12 2.73 -69.10 -16.30
CA LEU A 12 2.34 -67.70 -16.55
C LEU A 12 2.59 -66.90 -15.26
N VAL A 13 3.72 -66.24 -15.18
CA VAL A 13 3.89 -65.16 -14.21
C VAL A 13 2.99 -64.03 -14.67
N ALA A 14 1.79 -63.94 -14.10
CA ALA A 14 0.97 -62.76 -14.20
C ALA A 14 1.72 -61.65 -13.47
N CYS A 15 2.34 -60.74 -14.21
CA CYS A 15 2.69 -59.44 -13.68
C CYS A 15 1.37 -58.75 -13.29
N SER A 16 1.02 -58.82 -12.03
CA SER A 16 0.05 -57.86 -11.46
C SER A 16 0.75 -56.53 -11.43
N GLU A 17 0.67 -55.78 -12.55
CA GLU A 17 0.95 -54.37 -12.47
C GLU A 17 -0.04 -53.80 -11.47
N SER A 18 0.47 -53.30 -10.31
CA SER A 18 -0.37 -52.59 -9.39
C SER A 18 -0.85 -51.33 -10.11
N THR A 19 -2.15 -51.26 -10.33
CA THR A 19 -2.81 -50.05 -10.87
C THR A 19 -2.83 -48.92 -9.86
N GLU A 20 -2.17 -49.08 -8.72
CA GLU A 20 -2.02 -48.05 -7.71
C GLU A 20 -1.00 -47.00 -8.20
N GLY A 21 -1.47 -45.82 -8.46
CA GLY A 21 -0.63 -44.67 -8.79
C GLY A 21 0.24 -44.24 -7.61
N THR A 22 1.20 -43.39 -7.88
CA THR A 22 2.12 -42.87 -6.87
C THR A 22 1.40 -41.98 -5.87
N THR A 23 1.55 -42.24 -4.58
CA THR A 23 1.05 -41.36 -3.52
C THR A 23 1.77 -39.98 -3.61
N PRO A 24 1.04 -38.87 -3.70
CA PRO A 24 1.65 -37.56 -3.67
C PRO A 24 2.28 -37.27 -2.31
N LYS A 25 3.15 -36.31 -2.23
CA LYS A 25 3.66 -35.78 -0.96
C LYS A 25 3.47 -34.28 -0.97
N LEU A 26 2.53 -33.76 -0.17
CA LEU A 26 2.33 -32.34 0.05
C LEU A 26 3.27 -31.86 1.16
N GLU A 27 4.13 -30.91 0.88
CA GLU A 27 5.17 -30.40 1.79
C GLU A 27 4.88 -28.97 2.27
N GLY A 28 4.10 -28.21 1.52
CA GLY A 28 3.77 -26.83 1.88
C GLY A 28 2.66 -26.24 1.04
N LEU A 29 2.04 -25.23 1.63
CA LEU A 29 1.11 -24.31 0.97
C LEU A 29 1.64 -22.90 1.11
N ILE A 30 1.73 -22.17 0.02
CA ILE A 30 2.30 -20.83 -0.02
C ILE A 30 1.30 -19.85 -0.61
N ASN A 31 1.09 -18.73 0.08
CA ASN A 31 0.53 -17.54 -0.53
C ASN A 31 1.69 -16.76 -1.20
N PRO A 32 1.70 -16.57 -2.53
CA PRO A 32 2.78 -15.88 -3.22
C PRO A 32 3.02 -14.44 -2.74
N ARG A 33 2.01 -13.81 -2.12
CA ARG A 33 2.12 -12.48 -1.51
C ARG A 33 2.84 -12.50 -0.17
N GLN A 34 2.91 -13.67 0.48
CA GLN A 34 3.46 -13.84 1.83
C GLN A 34 4.25 -15.16 1.95
N ARG A 35 5.27 -15.33 1.12
CA ARG A 35 6.02 -16.60 0.98
C ARG A 35 6.67 -17.11 2.27
N LEU A 36 6.92 -16.24 3.24
CA LEU A 36 7.62 -16.58 4.49
C LEU A 36 6.67 -16.89 5.65
N ILE A 37 5.35 -16.81 5.44
CA ILE A 37 4.35 -17.00 6.50
C ILE A 37 3.74 -18.40 6.42
N THR A 38 3.85 -19.15 7.51
CA THR A 38 3.25 -20.46 7.68
C THR A 38 2.39 -20.45 8.96
N PRO A 39 1.14 -20.91 8.92
CA PRO A 39 0.38 -21.38 7.74
C PRO A 39 0.11 -20.27 6.72
N ALA A 40 -0.11 -20.66 5.45
CA ALA A 40 -0.53 -19.73 4.42
C ALA A 40 -1.82 -19.03 4.83
N ARG A 41 -1.93 -17.72 4.59
CA ARG A 41 -3.14 -16.96 4.94
C ARG A 41 -3.76 -16.36 3.69
N VAL A 42 -5.09 -16.33 3.67
CA VAL A 42 -5.87 -15.69 2.61
C VAL A 42 -7.08 -14.98 3.19
N CYS A 43 -7.51 -13.96 2.49
CA CYS A 43 -8.77 -13.29 2.80
C CYS A 43 -9.96 -14.09 2.26
N ASN A 44 -11.07 -14.12 2.99
CA ASN A 44 -12.32 -14.66 2.46
C ASN A 44 -13.07 -13.66 1.54
N ALA A 45 -12.47 -12.52 1.25
CA ALA A 45 -12.97 -11.48 0.34
C ALA A 45 -11.85 -10.98 -0.59
N GLY A 46 -12.19 -10.23 -1.63
CA GLY A 46 -11.22 -9.75 -2.61
C GLY A 46 -10.75 -10.82 -3.59
N GLY A 47 -9.53 -10.67 -4.15
CA GLY A 47 -8.97 -11.62 -5.13
C GLY A 47 -9.57 -11.54 -6.52
N GLY A 48 -10.46 -10.57 -6.78
CA GLY A 48 -11.10 -10.39 -8.08
C GLY A 48 -12.07 -11.54 -8.42
N THR A 49 -12.25 -11.79 -9.71
CA THR A 49 -13.24 -12.78 -10.23
C THR A 49 -12.82 -14.23 -10.01
N THR A 50 -11.53 -14.50 -9.79
CA THR A 50 -10.97 -15.86 -9.63
C THR A 50 -10.67 -16.24 -8.18
N GLY A 51 -10.67 -15.25 -7.26
CA GLY A 51 -10.25 -15.45 -5.88
C GLY A 51 -8.73 -15.36 -5.69
N TRP A 52 -8.19 -16.02 -4.65
CA TRP A 52 -6.77 -15.97 -4.30
C TRP A 52 -6.00 -17.15 -4.86
N ARG A 53 -4.92 -16.87 -5.56
CA ARG A 53 -4.01 -17.89 -6.05
C ARG A 53 -3.03 -18.32 -4.96
N LEU A 54 -2.94 -19.65 -4.72
CA LEU A 54 -2.01 -20.29 -3.82
C LEU A 54 -1.13 -21.29 -4.58
N GLU A 55 0.04 -21.59 -4.03
CA GLU A 55 0.98 -22.58 -4.55
C GLU A 55 1.06 -23.78 -3.59
N LEU A 56 0.78 -24.98 -4.12
CA LEU A 56 0.95 -26.26 -3.46
C LEU A 56 2.34 -26.78 -3.80
N ILE A 57 3.19 -26.91 -2.79
CA ILE A 57 4.58 -27.37 -2.93
C ILE A 57 4.66 -28.79 -2.41
N GLY A 58 5.35 -29.65 -3.16
CA GLY A 58 5.47 -31.05 -2.77
C GLY A 58 6.24 -31.88 -3.79
N SER A 59 5.84 -33.14 -3.94
CA SER A 59 6.39 -34.03 -4.95
C SER A 59 5.37 -35.05 -5.39
N ARG A 60 5.60 -35.64 -6.57
CA ARG A 60 4.77 -36.71 -7.15
C ARG A 60 3.32 -36.32 -7.40
N PHE A 61 3.04 -35.05 -7.68
CA PHE A 61 1.76 -34.66 -8.23
C PHE A 61 1.67 -35.23 -9.65
N THR A 62 0.77 -36.16 -9.86
CA THR A 62 0.73 -36.95 -11.10
C THR A 62 -0.63 -36.79 -11.77
N PRO A 63 -0.75 -35.96 -12.80
CA PRO A 63 -1.94 -35.91 -13.63
C PRO A 63 -2.02 -37.14 -14.53
N VAL A 64 -3.22 -37.61 -14.85
CA VAL A 64 -3.46 -38.78 -15.66
C VAL A 64 -4.15 -38.38 -16.96
N PRO A 65 -3.58 -38.68 -18.12
CA PRO A 65 -4.26 -38.52 -19.38
C PRO A 65 -5.52 -39.41 -19.44
N ARG A 66 -6.64 -38.83 -19.80
CA ARG A 66 -7.90 -39.48 -20.12
C ARG A 66 -8.19 -39.32 -21.60
N ASP A 67 -8.83 -40.33 -22.16
CA ASP A 67 -9.29 -40.30 -23.53
C ASP A 67 -8.18 -39.91 -24.54
N ALA A 68 -6.94 -40.37 -24.29
CA ALA A 68 -5.78 -40.04 -25.13
C ALA A 68 -5.91 -40.48 -26.60
N LEU A 69 -6.85 -41.38 -26.87
CA LEU A 69 -7.13 -41.93 -28.20
C LEU A 69 -8.36 -41.29 -28.89
N THR A 70 -8.94 -40.27 -28.24
CA THR A 70 -10.08 -39.54 -28.80
C THR A 70 -9.65 -38.21 -29.43
N ASP A 71 -10.54 -37.58 -30.21
CA ASP A 71 -10.29 -36.26 -30.82
C ASP A 71 -10.25 -35.12 -29.78
N THR A 72 -10.67 -35.40 -28.55
CA THR A 72 -10.68 -34.44 -27.45
C THR A 72 -9.98 -35.03 -26.19
N PRO A 73 -8.64 -35.13 -26.23
CA PRO A 73 -7.92 -35.67 -25.09
C PRO A 73 -8.09 -34.75 -23.86
N SER A 74 -8.31 -35.35 -22.70
CA SER A 74 -8.43 -34.64 -21.43
C SER A 74 -7.35 -35.13 -20.47
N VAL A 75 -7.08 -34.31 -19.45
CA VAL A 75 -6.13 -34.63 -18.37
C VAL A 75 -6.86 -34.51 -17.05
N GLU A 76 -6.90 -35.58 -16.30
CA GLU A 76 -7.40 -35.57 -14.92
C GLU A 76 -6.28 -35.12 -13.98
N LEU A 77 -6.51 -34.00 -13.30
CA LEU A 77 -5.57 -33.42 -12.34
C LEU A 77 -5.72 -34.09 -10.95
N PRO A 78 -4.67 -34.04 -10.11
CA PRO A 78 -4.83 -34.35 -8.71
C PRO A 78 -5.95 -33.51 -8.08
N GLN A 79 -6.82 -34.13 -7.30
CA GLN A 79 -7.89 -33.46 -6.57
C GLN A 79 -7.32 -32.76 -5.34
N VAL A 80 -7.81 -31.56 -5.05
CA VAL A 80 -7.44 -30.82 -3.84
C VAL A 80 -8.70 -30.60 -3.01
N SER A 81 -8.62 -30.92 -1.72
CA SER A 81 -9.70 -30.75 -0.77
C SER A 81 -9.22 -30.00 0.48
N LEU A 82 -10.10 -29.23 1.05
CA LEU A 82 -9.91 -28.48 2.29
C LEU A 82 -10.84 -29.06 3.35
N SER A 83 -10.34 -29.29 4.54
CA SER A 83 -11.15 -29.72 5.70
C SER A 83 -10.92 -28.76 6.86
N GLY A 84 -12.01 -28.30 7.50
CA GLY A 84 -11.95 -27.32 8.57
C GLY A 84 -13.33 -26.81 9.00
N PRO A 85 -13.54 -25.51 9.15
CA PRO A 85 -14.86 -24.95 9.46
C PRO A 85 -15.94 -25.31 8.44
N ALA A 86 -15.55 -25.59 7.20
CA ALA A 86 -16.38 -26.19 6.16
C ALA A 86 -15.48 -27.05 5.26
N ASP A 87 -15.99 -28.19 4.83
CA ASP A 87 -15.31 -29.02 3.83
C ASP A 87 -15.53 -28.43 2.44
N TYR A 88 -14.45 -28.39 1.65
CA TYR A 88 -14.50 -27.86 0.32
C TYR A 88 -13.55 -28.61 -0.62
N THR A 89 -14.08 -29.10 -1.73
CA THR A 89 -13.29 -29.69 -2.80
C THR A 89 -13.15 -28.70 -3.94
N LEU A 90 -11.93 -28.41 -4.35
CA LEU A 90 -11.68 -27.46 -5.42
C LEU A 90 -12.14 -28.04 -6.76
N PRO A 91 -12.91 -27.26 -7.56
CA PRO A 91 -13.22 -27.61 -8.95
C PRO A 91 -11.94 -27.70 -9.80
N ALA A 92 -11.94 -28.58 -10.81
CA ALA A 92 -10.77 -28.81 -11.63
C ALA A 92 -10.32 -27.55 -12.43
N ASP A 93 -11.22 -26.66 -12.77
CA ASP A 93 -10.96 -25.40 -13.47
C ASP A 93 -10.30 -24.33 -12.55
N HIS A 94 -10.27 -24.57 -11.24
CA HIS A 94 -9.54 -23.77 -10.24
C HIS A 94 -8.16 -24.36 -9.92
N LEU A 95 -7.75 -25.44 -10.60
CA LEU A 95 -6.48 -26.11 -10.38
C LEU A 95 -5.59 -26.00 -11.61
N PHE A 96 -4.31 -25.74 -11.38
CA PHE A 96 -3.31 -25.58 -12.45
C PHE A 96 -2.09 -26.44 -12.12
N PHE A 97 -1.85 -27.44 -12.93
CA PHE A 97 -0.64 -28.25 -12.85
C PHE A 97 0.51 -27.52 -13.54
N ALA A 98 1.58 -27.24 -12.80
CA ALA A 98 2.79 -26.63 -13.34
C ALA A 98 3.89 -27.68 -13.58
N ARG A 99 4.12 -28.56 -12.61
CA ARG A 99 5.05 -29.68 -12.64
C ARG A 99 4.78 -30.63 -11.45
N THR A 100 5.49 -31.74 -11.40
CA THR A 100 5.31 -32.76 -10.36
C THR A 100 5.56 -32.28 -8.92
N GLU A 101 6.23 -31.14 -8.76
CA GLU A 101 6.53 -30.52 -7.46
C GLU A 101 5.69 -29.29 -7.16
N LEU A 102 4.91 -28.80 -8.14
CA LEU A 102 4.18 -27.55 -8.03
C LEU A 102 2.82 -27.61 -8.70
N MET A 103 1.79 -27.40 -7.93
CA MET A 103 0.46 -27.07 -8.40
C MET A 103 0.06 -25.67 -7.91
N ARG A 104 -0.89 -25.06 -8.60
CA ARG A 104 -1.52 -23.81 -8.18
C ARG A 104 -3.01 -24.05 -8.03
N MET A 105 -3.61 -23.35 -7.08
CA MET A 105 -5.06 -23.35 -6.90
C MET A 105 -5.58 -21.93 -6.75
N ASP A 106 -6.74 -21.66 -7.33
CA ASP A 106 -7.47 -20.42 -7.15
C ASP A 106 -8.59 -20.66 -6.13
N LEU A 107 -8.44 -20.04 -4.95
CA LEU A 107 -9.35 -20.22 -3.83
C LEU A 107 -10.50 -19.21 -3.96
N PRO A 108 -11.77 -19.66 -4.01
CA PRO A 108 -12.89 -18.75 -4.16
C PRO A 108 -13.07 -17.85 -2.93
N THR A 109 -13.57 -16.64 -3.17
CA THR A 109 -13.87 -15.66 -2.14
C THR A 109 -15.33 -15.21 -2.26
N ARG A 110 -15.78 -14.47 -1.27
CA ARG A 110 -17.12 -13.86 -1.30
C ARG A 110 -17.37 -13.04 -2.58
N ASP A 111 -16.34 -12.38 -3.09
CA ASP A 111 -16.47 -11.49 -4.24
C ASP A 111 -16.40 -12.24 -5.57
N SER A 112 -15.67 -13.37 -5.61
CA SER A 112 -15.58 -14.21 -6.82
C SER A 112 -16.73 -15.22 -6.92
N THR A 113 -17.10 -15.86 -5.82
CA THR A 113 -18.12 -16.92 -5.78
C THR A 113 -18.88 -16.84 -4.46
N PRO A 114 -19.87 -15.95 -4.32
CA PRO A 114 -20.55 -15.71 -3.04
C PRO A 114 -21.17 -16.95 -2.39
N SER A 115 -21.65 -17.91 -3.19
CA SER A 115 -22.25 -19.17 -2.72
C SER A 115 -21.25 -20.17 -2.14
N ASN A 116 -19.96 -19.98 -2.43
CA ASN A 116 -18.90 -20.92 -2.07
C ASN A 116 -17.79 -20.25 -1.23
N THR A 117 -18.12 -19.17 -0.54
CA THR A 117 -17.17 -18.47 0.34
C THR A 117 -16.76 -19.35 1.50
N LEU A 118 -15.47 -19.57 1.67
CA LEU A 118 -14.93 -20.29 2.81
C LEU A 118 -15.10 -19.49 4.11
N PRO A 119 -15.70 -20.07 5.16
CA PRO A 119 -15.73 -19.46 6.48
C PRO A 119 -14.31 -19.17 7.01
N PRO A 120 -14.11 -18.11 7.80
CA PRO A 120 -12.84 -17.89 8.47
C PRO A 120 -12.48 -19.05 9.42
N GLY A 121 -11.20 -19.43 9.42
CA GLY A 121 -10.68 -20.50 10.28
C GLY A 121 -9.42 -21.16 9.72
N ALA A 122 -8.97 -22.20 10.44
CA ALA A 122 -7.86 -23.03 10.00
C ALA A 122 -8.39 -24.21 9.16
N TYR A 123 -7.65 -24.56 8.12
CA TYR A 123 -7.96 -25.65 7.21
C TYR A 123 -6.74 -26.54 6.99
N SER A 124 -6.98 -27.86 7.05
CA SER A 124 -6.08 -28.84 6.49
C SER A 124 -6.27 -28.92 4.99
N VAL A 125 -5.21 -29.18 4.26
CA VAL A 125 -5.22 -29.30 2.80
C VAL A 125 -4.77 -30.69 2.40
N SER A 126 -5.57 -31.37 1.60
CA SER A 126 -5.24 -32.70 1.08
C SER A 126 -5.14 -32.68 -0.44
N VAL A 127 -4.20 -33.47 -0.97
CA VAL A 127 -4.01 -33.72 -2.40
C VAL A 127 -4.10 -35.19 -2.67
N THR A 128 -4.99 -35.60 -3.59
CA THR A 128 -5.21 -36.97 -4.00
C THR A 128 -4.90 -37.11 -5.50
N ASN A 129 -3.93 -37.95 -5.85
CA ASN A 129 -3.69 -38.30 -7.25
C ASN A 129 -4.81 -39.18 -7.84
N PRO A 130 -5.17 -39.04 -9.12
CA PRO A 130 -6.29 -39.79 -9.73
C PRO A 130 -6.22 -41.30 -9.60
N LEU A 131 -5.01 -41.87 -9.60
CA LEU A 131 -4.77 -43.32 -9.47
C LEU A 131 -3.92 -43.64 -8.26
N GLY A 132 -3.77 -42.73 -7.31
CA GLY A 132 -2.85 -42.86 -6.19
C GLY A 132 -3.50 -42.58 -4.85
N GLY A 133 -2.65 -42.53 -3.82
CA GLY A 133 -3.07 -42.18 -2.48
C GLY A 133 -3.27 -40.67 -2.27
N THR A 134 -3.57 -40.31 -1.02
CA THR A 134 -3.75 -38.95 -0.54
C THR A 134 -2.59 -38.53 0.36
N SER A 135 -2.19 -37.30 0.28
CA SER A 135 -1.31 -36.63 1.24
C SER A 135 -2.01 -35.39 1.81
N GLU A 136 -1.93 -35.23 3.12
CA GLU A 136 -2.56 -34.16 3.86
C GLU A 136 -1.52 -33.31 4.60
N LEU A 137 -1.75 -32.04 4.68
CA LEU A 137 -1.00 -31.08 5.48
C LEU A 137 -1.98 -30.37 6.43
N GLU A 138 -1.85 -30.70 7.71
CA GLU A 138 -2.73 -30.17 8.77
C GLU A 138 -2.49 -28.68 8.97
N ASP A 139 -3.57 -27.92 9.23
CA ASP A 139 -3.56 -26.48 9.52
C ASP A 139 -2.73 -25.64 8.54
N ALA A 140 -2.66 -26.07 7.27
CA ALA A 140 -1.81 -25.47 6.26
C ALA A 140 -2.32 -24.11 5.74
N LEU A 141 -3.64 -23.88 5.87
CA LEU A 141 -4.30 -22.68 5.38
C LEU A 141 -5.08 -22.02 6.50
N ARG A 142 -4.93 -20.69 6.61
CA ARG A 142 -5.78 -19.86 7.47
C ARG A 142 -6.58 -18.88 6.63
N VAL A 143 -7.88 -19.04 6.60
CA VAL A 143 -8.82 -18.10 6.00
C VAL A 143 -9.17 -17.05 7.04
N VAL A 144 -9.04 -15.77 6.69
CA VAL A 144 -9.30 -14.64 7.59
C VAL A 144 -10.32 -13.66 7.00
N PRO A 145 -11.14 -12.98 7.84
CA PRO A 145 -12.03 -11.94 7.35
C PRO A 145 -11.24 -10.68 7.01
N PRO A 146 -11.81 -9.75 6.21
CA PRO A 146 -11.26 -8.40 6.04
C PRO A 146 -11.09 -7.70 7.40
N PRO A 147 -10.07 -6.83 7.52
CA PRO A 147 -9.96 -5.97 8.68
C PRO A 147 -11.14 -5.00 8.74
N GLU A 148 -11.37 -4.43 9.91
CA GLU A 148 -12.40 -3.42 10.14
C GLU A 148 -11.78 -2.20 10.80
N ILE A 149 -12.12 -1.01 10.33
CA ILE A 149 -11.73 0.26 10.93
C ILE A 149 -12.96 0.81 11.65
N THR A 150 -12.83 1.08 12.96
CA THR A 150 -13.92 1.59 13.80
C THR A 150 -13.80 3.07 14.08
N SER A 151 -12.56 3.59 14.19
CA SER A 151 -12.32 5.01 14.40
C SER A 151 -10.95 5.45 13.88
N LEU A 152 -10.87 6.74 13.55
CA LEU A 152 -9.64 7.44 13.20
C LEU A 152 -9.53 8.67 14.10
N THR A 153 -8.36 8.90 14.67
CA THR A 153 -8.08 10.10 15.45
C THR A 153 -6.73 10.69 15.06
N VAL A 154 -6.66 12.03 15.04
CA VAL A 154 -5.44 12.80 14.80
C VAL A 154 -5.15 13.57 16.09
N PRO A 155 -4.35 13.00 17.00
CA PRO A 155 -4.01 13.66 18.27
C PRO A 155 -3.28 14.97 18.01
N GLY A 156 -3.82 16.08 18.55
CA GLY A 156 -3.24 17.41 18.36
C GLY A 156 -3.60 18.08 17.04
N GLY A 157 -4.45 17.47 16.21
CA GLY A 157 -4.87 18.01 14.91
C GLY A 157 -3.80 17.90 13.82
N PHE A 158 -4.11 18.44 12.65
CA PHE A 158 -3.16 18.48 11.53
C PHE A 158 -2.19 19.63 11.67
N ARG A 159 -0.95 19.40 11.25
CA ARG A 159 0.13 20.39 11.22
C ARG A 159 0.67 20.49 9.80
N TYR A 160 0.76 21.71 9.27
CA TYR A 160 1.18 21.93 7.89
C TYR A 160 2.65 21.56 7.64
N ASN A 161 3.54 21.94 8.55
CA ASN A 161 5.00 21.79 8.43
C ASN A 161 5.58 20.56 9.11
N ALA A 162 4.75 19.71 9.68
CA ALA A 162 5.18 18.51 10.38
C ALA A 162 4.22 17.35 10.12
N ALA A 163 4.73 16.14 10.20
CA ALA A 163 3.89 14.95 10.17
C ALA A 163 2.87 14.99 11.32
N SER A 164 1.63 14.61 11.02
CA SER A 164 0.53 14.61 11.99
C SER A 164 0.23 13.18 12.40
N PRO A 165 0.32 12.83 13.70
CA PRO A 165 0.02 11.49 14.18
C PRO A 165 -1.41 11.08 13.81
N LEU A 166 -1.56 9.87 13.30
CA LEU A 166 -2.85 9.25 12.99
C LEU A 166 -2.95 7.92 13.72
N VAL A 167 -4.00 7.79 14.53
CA VAL A 167 -4.32 6.55 15.23
C VAL A 167 -5.53 5.92 14.57
N ILE A 168 -5.40 4.66 14.19
CA ILE A 168 -6.43 3.84 13.56
C ILE A 168 -6.83 2.75 14.55
N GLU A 169 -8.08 2.76 14.98
CA GLU A 169 -8.65 1.72 15.82
C GLU A 169 -9.57 0.82 14.97
N GLY A 170 -9.59 -0.47 15.31
CA GLY A 170 -10.36 -1.43 14.55
C GLY A 170 -10.18 -2.86 15.03
N ARG A 171 -10.16 -3.81 14.10
CA ARG A 171 -9.87 -5.22 14.37
C ARG A 171 -9.30 -5.94 13.14
N GLY A 172 -8.59 -7.04 13.39
CA GLY A 172 -8.01 -7.86 12.34
C GLY A 172 -6.77 -7.25 11.70
N PHE A 173 -6.09 -6.33 12.39
CA PHE A 173 -4.81 -5.80 11.96
C PHE A 173 -3.71 -6.83 12.19
N ARG A 174 -2.71 -6.84 11.30
CA ARG A 174 -1.63 -7.81 11.33
C ARG A 174 -0.40 -7.21 11.98
N SER A 175 0.06 -7.81 13.10
CA SER A 175 1.27 -7.39 13.81
C SER A 175 2.54 -8.14 13.35
N ASP A 176 2.40 -9.24 12.63
CA ASP A 176 3.50 -10.05 12.12
C ASP A 176 4.01 -9.61 10.73
N ALA A 177 3.30 -8.71 10.07
CA ALA A 177 3.72 -8.07 8.84
C ALA A 177 2.97 -6.75 8.64
N LEU A 178 3.65 -5.73 8.11
CA LEU A 178 3.08 -4.39 7.97
C LEU A 178 1.99 -4.36 6.90
N PRO A 179 0.80 -3.80 7.20
CA PRO A 179 -0.22 -3.51 6.21
C PRO A 179 0.20 -2.32 5.33
N LEU A 180 -0.41 -2.20 4.16
CA LEU A 180 -0.35 -1.00 3.34
C LEU A 180 -1.53 -0.09 3.71
N ILE A 181 -1.25 1.17 3.99
CA ILE A 181 -2.28 2.19 4.25
C ILE A 181 -2.13 3.30 3.23
N VAL A 182 -3.23 3.66 2.58
CA VAL A 182 -3.25 4.66 1.51
C VAL A 182 -4.38 5.65 1.75
N LEU A 183 -4.07 6.94 1.69
CA LEU A 183 -5.06 8.01 1.58
C LEU A 183 -5.37 8.26 0.12
N GLN A 184 -6.66 8.34 -0.21
CA GLN A 184 -7.14 8.50 -1.58
C GLN A 184 -8.10 9.67 -1.69
N ARG A 185 -7.89 10.55 -2.67
CA ARG A 185 -8.77 11.66 -2.99
C ARG A 185 -8.99 11.73 -4.48
N GLN A 186 -10.21 11.94 -4.90
CA GLN A 186 -10.54 12.03 -6.33
C GLN A 186 -9.76 13.16 -7.01
N GLY A 187 -9.06 12.82 -8.08
CA GLY A 187 -8.27 13.76 -8.88
C GLY A 187 -6.85 14.01 -8.37
N GLU A 188 -6.45 13.34 -7.31
CA GLU A 188 -5.10 13.38 -6.74
C GLU A 188 -4.44 12.00 -6.83
N GLU A 189 -3.12 11.97 -6.73
CA GLU A 189 -2.38 10.70 -6.61
C GLU A 189 -2.63 10.04 -5.25
N ASP A 190 -2.66 8.73 -5.25
CA ASP A 190 -2.76 7.92 -4.04
C ASP A 190 -1.56 8.18 -3.13
N GLN A 191 -1.81 8.52 -1.86
CA GLN A 191 -0.78 8.86 -0.89
C GLN A 191 -0.59 7.73 0.13
N PRO A 192 0.46 6.90 -0.01
CA PRO A 192 0.78 5.87 0.96
C PRO A 192 1.36 6.48 2.25
N LEU A 193 0.99 5.89 3.40
CA LEU A 193 1.55 6.23 4.70
C LEU A 193 2.68 5.27 5.04
N PHE A 194 3.88 5.79 5.31
CA PHE A 194 5.10 4.99 5.46
C PHE A 194 5.52 4.78 6.91
N THR A 195 5.32 5.76 7.78
CA THR A 195 5.63 5.64 9.20
C THR A 195 4.51 4.87 9.87
N LEU A 196 4.70 3.56 10.05
CA LEU A 196 3.62 2.67 10.46
C LEU A 196 4.07 1.73 11.58
N THR A 197 3.30 1.70 12.66
CA THR A 197 3.48 0.77 13.77
C THR A 197 2.16 0.06 14.06
N VAL A 198 2.14 -1.26 13.92
CA VAL A 198 1.01 -2.07 14.37
C VAL A 198 1.21 -2.39 15.84
N VAL A 199 0.49 -1.66 16.70
CA VAL A 199 0.59 -1.79 18.17
C VAL A 199 -0.07 -3.10 18.62
N SER A 200 -1.21 -3.44 18.01
CA SER A 200 -1.97 -4.66 18.28
C SER A 200 -2.85 -5.03 17.06
N ASP A 201 -3.60 -6.11 17.16
CA ASP A 201 -4.61 -6.49 16.16
C ASP A 201 -5.80 -5.54 16.09
N THR A 202 -5.88 -4.55 17.02
CA THR A 202 -6.94 -3.55 17.11
C THR A 202 -6.46 -2.11 16.95
N ARG A 203 -5.13 -1.88 16.89
CA ARG A 203 -4.57 -0.53 16.88
C ARG A 203 -3.35 -0.41 15.98
N ILE A 204 -3.39 0.59 15.10
CA ILE A 204 -2.27 1.04 14.27
C ILE A 204 -2.00 2.51 14.55
N GLU A 205 -0.71 2.86 14.64
CA GLU A 205 -0.23 4.22 14.70
C GLU A 205 0.57 4.53 13.42
N THR A 206 0.30 5.67 12.81
CA THR A 206 0.96 6.14 11.60
C THR A 206 0.97 7.65 11.59
N GLU A 207 1.46 8.25 10.51
CA GLU A 207 1.54 9.70 10.36
C GLU A 207 1.01 10.13 8.99
N VAL A 208 0.25 11.21 8.98
CA VAL A 208 -0.09 11.93 7.75
C VAL A 208 1.07 12.85 7.43
N PRO A 209 1.66 12.79 6.23
CA PRO A 209 2.79 13.62 5.84
C PRO A 209 2.51 15.11 5.95
N PRO A 210 3.54 15.95 6.16
CA PRO A 210 3.39 17.39 6.14
C PRO A 210 2.92 17.87 4.77
N ALA A 211 2.25 19.01 4.73
CA ALA A 211 1.73 19.66 3.53
C ALA A 211 0.79 18.76 2.68
N THR A 212 0.21 17.70 3.27
CA THR A 212 -0.86 16.95 2.60
C THR A 212 -1.97 17.90 2.18
N PRO A 213 -2.42 17.92 0.92
CA PRO A 213 -3.44 18.86 0.46
C PRO A 213 -4.72 18.80 1.31
N GLU A 214 -5.29 19.95 1.64
CA GLU A 214 -6.54 20.00 2.41
C GLU A 214 -7.69 19.37 1.63
N GLY A 215 -8.54 18.65 2.32
CA GLY A 215 -9.71 17.99 1.75
C GLY A 215 -10.07 16.71 2.46
N THR A 216 -11.08 16.04 1.95
CA THR A 216 -11.57 14.78 2.52
C THR A 216 -11.02 13.60 1.73
N TYR A 217 -10.46 12.66 2.45
CA TYR A 217 -9.81 11.45 1.94
C TYR A 217 -10.58 10.20 2.34
N ALA A 218 -10.62 9.22 1.43
CA ALA A 218 -10.85 7.84 1.79
C ALA A 218 -9.54 7.24 2.34
N LEU A 219 -9.65 6.27 3.25
CA LEU A 219 -8.51 5.52 3.75
C LEU A 219 -8.70 4.05 3.40
N THR A 220 -7.74 3.49 2.68
CA THR A 220 -7.68 2.05 2.36
C THR A 220 -6.55 1.40 3.15
N LEU A 221 -6.90 0.38 3.94
CA LEU A 221 -5.96 -0.47 4.65
C LEU A 221 -5.98 -1.85 4.01
N THR A 222 -4.81 -2.35 3.62
CA THR A 222 -4.64 -3.68 3.02
C THR A 222 -3.62 -4.47 3.84
N ASN A 223 -4.09 -5.53 4.48
CA ASN A 223 -3.21 -6.48 5.16
C ASN A 223 -2.36 -7.26 4.13
N PRO A 224 -1.19 -7.81 4.53
CA PRO A 224 -0.29 -8.49 3.61
C PRO A 224 -0.92 -9.69 2.88
N GLU A 225 -1.88 -10.40 3.47
CA GLU A 225 -2.61 -11.50 2.81
C GLU A 225 -3.58 -11.03 1.72
N GLY A 226 -3.75 -9.72 1.55
CA GLY A 226 -4.62 -9.12 0.57
C GLY A 226 -6.01 -8.74 1.10
N CYS A 227 -6.30 -9.01 2.37
CA CYS A 227 -7.50 -8.49 3.03
C CYS A 227 -7.47 -6.98 3.07
N SER A 228 -8.48 -6.31 2.55
CA SER A 228 -8.56 -4.86 2.53
C SER A 228 -9.90 -4.34 3.06
N VAL A 229 -9.84 -3.14 3.59
CA VAL A 229 -11.01 -2.32 3.95
C VAL A 229 -10.78 -0.90 3.45
N THR A 230 -11.81 -0.30 2.88
CA THR A 230 -11.81 1.11 2.50
C THR A 230 -12.87 1.83 3.31
N LEU A 231 -12.47 2.84 4.05
CA LEU A 231 -13.37 3.77 4.74
C LEU A 231 -13.50 5.03 3.86
N PRO A 232 -14.63 5.25 3.22
CA PRO A 232 -14.85 6.46 2.44
C PRO A 232 -15.01 7.67 3.36
N LEU A 233 -14.57 8.85 2.92
CA LEU A 233 -14.64 10.10 3.68
C LEU A 233 -14.06 9.97 5.10
N ALA A 234 -13.00 9.19 5.21
CA ALA A 234 -12.42 8.76 6.47
C ALA A 234 -11.75 9.89 7.25
N LEU A 235 -11.11 10.81 6.53
CA LEU A 235 -10.22 11.81 7.11
C LEU A 235 -10.38 13.14 6.39
N THR A 236 -10.68 14.21 7.14
CA THR A 236 -10.69 15.57 6.58
C THR A 236 -9.45 16.31 7.06
N VAL A 237 -8.52 16.52 6.14
CA VAL A 237 -7.28 17.28 6.39
C VAL A 237 -7.62 18.76 6.35
N THR A 238 -7.40 19.44 7.46
CA THR A 238 -7.54 20.89 7.62
C THR A 238 -6.45 21.39 8.56
N TYR A 239 -5.87 22.53 8.25
CA TYR A 239 -4.81 23.10 9.07
C TYR A 239 -5.29 24.35 9.80
N PRO A 240 -4.78 24.64 11.01
CA PRO A 240 -4.91 25.95 11.63
C PRO A 240 -4.41 27.03 10.68
N ARG A 241 -5.05 28.20 10.64
CA ARG A 241 -4.71 29.28 9.74
C ARG A 241 -4.07 30.43 10.51
N LEU A 242 -3.00 30.97 9.95
CA LEU A 242 -2.52 32.30 10.34
C LEU A 242 -3.53 33.36 9.95
N GLY A 243 -3.44 34.54 10.54
CA GLY A 243 -4.27 35.66 10.18
C GLY A 243 -3.93 36.25 8.81
N ASN A 244 -4.46 37.45 8.53
CA ASN A 244 -4.13 38.13 7.29
C ASN A 244 -2.66 38.53 7.27
N LEU A 245 -1.94 38.03 6.25
CA LEU A 245 -0.53 38.35 6.05
C LEU A 245 -0.34 39.59 5.20
N SER A 246 0.70 40.37 5.53
CA SER A 246 1.20 41.46 4.69
C SER A 246 2.72 41.54 4.74
N VAL A 247 3.34 42.13 3.74
CA VAL A 247 4.80 42.23 3.60
C VAL A 247 5.25 43.69 3.48
N SER A 248 6.36 44.04 4.14
CA SER A 248 6.99 45.38 4.01
C SER A 248 8.52 45.23 4.12
N PRO A 249 9.29 45.87 3.19
CA PRO A 249 8.84 46.51 1.96
C PRO A 249 8.15 45.48 1.02
N ALA A 250 7.25 45.95 0.17
CA ALA A 250 6.53 45.15 -0.80
C ALA A 250 7.30 44.96 -2.12
N SER A 251 8.53 45.42 -2.20
CA SER A 251 9.39 45.27 -3.38
C SER A 251 10.87 45.35 -3.03
N GLY A 252 11.68 44.72 -3.88
CA GLY A 252 13.13 44.80 -3.84
C GLY A 252 13.77 44.39 -5.15
N PRO A 253 15.06 44.71 -5.35
CA PRO A 253 15.77 44.44 -6.60
C PRO A 253 16.11 42.93 -6.73
N ALA A 254 16.17 42.47 -7.99
CA ALA A 254 16.50 41.07 -8.30
C ALA A 254 17.95 40.70 -7.97
N ASN A 255 18.86 41.69 -7.90
CA ASN A 255 20.29 41.46 -7.75
C ASN A 255 20.84 41.67 -6.33
N ASN A 256 19.97 41.97 -5.36
CA ASN A 256 20.35 42.14 -3.96
C ASN A 256 19.32 41.48 -3.03
N ASP A 257 19.81 40.98 -1.92
CA ASP A 257 18.97 40.47 -0.85
C ASP A 257 18.11 41.61 -0.27
N THR A 258 16.84 41.28 -0.01
CA THR A 258 15.92 42.26 0.56
C THR A 258 15.39 41.74 1.90
N VAL A 259 15.70 42.48 2.97
CA VAL A 259 15.13 42.21 4.29
C VAL A 259 13.69 42.70 4.33
N ILE A 260 12.78 41.81 4.68
CA ILE A 260 11.34 42.08 4.78
C ILE A 260 10.83 41.86 6.20
N THR A 261 9.72 42.47 6.52
CA THR A 261 8.88 42.15 7.68
C THR A 261 7.56 41.58 7.17
N LEU A 262 7.23 40.37 7.60
CA LEU A 262 5.92 39.78 7.41
C LEU A 262 5.07 40.11 8.64
N THR A 263 3.90 40.69 8.41
CA THR A 263 2.95 41.02 9.48
C THR A 263 1.75 40.07 9.41
N ASN A 264 1.37 39.49 10.54
CA ASN A 264 0.21 38.63 10.71
C ASN A 264 -0.84 39.38 11.54
N THR A 265 -2.00 39.63 10.97
CA THR A 265 -3.14 40.23 11.69
C THR A 265 -4.12 39.11 12.03
N ALA A 266 -3.89 38.47 13.17
CA ALA A 266 -4.76 37.41 13.68
C ALA A 266 -6.08 37.98 14.19
N SER A 267 -7.19 37.38 13.81
CA SER A 267 -8.52 37.70 14.31
C SER A 267 -9.45 36.47 14.29
N GLY A 268 -10.39 36.40 15.20
CA GLY A 268 -11.32 35.28 15.30
C GLY A 268 -10.60 33.99 15.67
N THR A 269 -10.65 32.98 14.82
CA THR A 269 -10.00 31.67 14.99
C THR A 269 -8.61 31.61 14.35
N ALA A 270 -8.13 32.70 13.79
CA ALA A 270 -6.81 32.74 13.17
C ALA A 270 -5.70 32.77 14.23
N GLU A 271 -4.64 32.02 14.00
CA GLU A 271 -3.52 31.90 14.90
C GLU A 271 -2.51 33.04 14.75
N PRO A 272 -1.94 33.56 15.85
CA PRO A 272 -0.79 34.44 15.79
C PRO A 272 0.48 33.64 15.44
N PHE A 273 1.59 34.33 15.14
CA PHE A 273 2.90 33.67 15.11
C PHE A 273 3.30 33.19 16.51
N THR A 274 3.92 32.00 16.55
CA THR A 274 4.46 31.44 17.81
C THR A 274 5.99 31.47 17.83
N PRO A 275 6.63 31.54 19.00
CA PRO A 275 8.09 31.47 19.09
C PRO A 275 8.61 30.14 18.51
N GLY A 276 9.67 30.19 17.72
CA GLY A 276 10.32 29.02 17.13
C GLY A 276 10.79 29.26 15.71
N THR A 277 11.18 28.19 15.03
CA THR A 277 11.63 28.24 13.64
C THR A 277 10.42 28.21 12.72
N HIS A 278 10.33 29.21 11.84
CA HIS A 278 9.29 29.32 10.82
C HIS A 278 9.86 28.96 9.46
N ASP A 279 9.05 28.29 8.66
CA ASP A 279 9.35 28.06 7.24
C ASP A 279 8.60 29.09 6.41
N VAL A 280 9.34 29.93 5.69
CA VAL A 280 8.78 30.96 4.83
C VAL A 280 9.30 30.74 3.41
N TYR A 281 8.38 30.69 2.48
CA TYR A 281 8.70 30.46 1.07
C TYR A 281 8.11 31.58 0.20
N LEU A 282 8.90 32.01 -0.79
CA LEU A 282 8.42 32.78 -1.92
C LEU A 282 7.90 31.82 -2.98
N VAL A 283 6.67 31.97 -3.42
CA VAL A 283 6.06 31.11 -4.45
C VAL A 283 6.34 31.70 -5.82
N ALA A 284 7.27 31.10 -6.55
CA ALA A 284 7.74 31.57 -7.84
C ALA A 284 7.31 30.66 -8.99
N PRO A 285 6.97 31.16 -10.18
CA PRO A 285 6.77 30.30 -11.35
C PRO A 285 8.10 29.68 -11.80
N VAL A 286 8.05 28.44 -12.27
CA VAL A 286 9.20 27.77 -12.86
C VAL A 286 9.54 28.43 -14.19
N LYS A 287 10.80 28.84 -14.38
CA LYS A 287 11.26 29.62 -15.54
C LYS A 287 11.04 28.91 -16.88
N THR A 288 11.18 27.56 -16.87
CA THR A 288 11.00 26.69 -18.06
C THR A 288 9.57 26.20 -18.24
N ASP A 289 8.74 26.29 -17.21
CA ASP A 289 7.33 25.90 -17.23
C ASP A 289 6.51 26.86 -16.33
N PRO A 290 6.04 28.00 -16.87
CA PRO A 290 5.29 28.99 -16.09
C PRO A 290 3.97 28.48 -15.48
N GLY A 291 3.50 27.30 -15.87
CA GLY A 291 2.34 26.62 -15.26
C GLY A 291 2.65 25.94 -13.93
N GLN A 292 3.93 25.74 -13.64
CA GLN A 292 4.38 25.16 -12.37
C GLN A 292 4.96 26.24 -11.47
N THR A 293 4.85 26.02 -10.16
CA THR A 293 5.44 26.89 -9.14
C THR A 293 6.48 26.14 -8.32
N VAL A 294 7.48 26.87 -7.85
CA VAL A 294 8.50 26.40 -6.93
C VAL A 294 8.50 27.27 -5.68
N ASN A 295 8.74 26.65 -4.53
CA ASN A 295 8.83 27.33 -3.26
C ASN A 295 10.30 27.65 -2.96
N ILE A 296 10.67 28.93 -3.01
CA ILE A 296 12.01 29.42 -2.70
C ILE A 296 12.07 29.75 -1.21
N PRO A 297 12.90 29.06 -0.39
CA PRO A 297 12.99 29.36 1.02
C PRO A 297 13.61 30.75 1.25
N LEU A 298 13.06 31.49 2.22
CA LEU A 298 13.63 32.71 2.72
C LEU A 298 14.72 32.43 3.75
N TYR A 299 15.69 33.30 3.88
CA TYR A 299 16.77 33.20 4.85
C TYR A 299 16.53 34.06 6.09
N GLU A 300 17.28 33.74 7.16
CA GLU A 300 17.31 34.50 8.41
C GLU A 300 15.90 34.78 8.95
N VAL A 301 14.99 33.80 8.80
CA VAL A 301 13.64 33.93 9.34
C VAL A 301 13.70 34.00 10.84
N THR A 302 13.27 35.13 11.41
CA THR A 302 13.36 35.41 12.83
C THR A 302 11.99 35.78 13.38
N TYR A 303 11.56 35.14 14.45
CA TYR A 303 10.39 35.54 15.22
C TYR A 303 10.66 36.87 15.96
N VAL A 304 9.85 37.89 15.71
CA VAL A 304 9.94 39.19 16.36
C VAL A 304 8.84 39.32 17.43
N SER A 305 7.61 38.98 17.06
CA SER A 305 6.45 39.08 17.94
C SER A 305 5.30 38.19 17.42
N PRO A 306 4.21 37.99 18.19
CA PRO A 306 3.03 37.28 17.72
C PRO A 306 2.43 37.83 16.41
N SER A 307 2.77 39.05 16.02
CA SER A 307 2.28 39.69 14.79
C SER A 307 3.38 39.91 13.76
N GLN A 308 4.65 39.58 14.01
CA GLN A 308 5.73 39.93 13.11
C GLN A 308 6.83 38.86 13.02
N LEU A 309 7.21 38.55 11.79
CA LEU A 309 8.44 37.87 11.42
C LEU A 309 9.34 38.78 10.61
N ARG A 310 10.65 38.63 10.75
CA ARG A 310 11.65 39.21 9.86
C ARG A 310 12.28 38.11 9.03
N ALA A 311 12.46 38.33 7.74
CA ALA A 311 13.06 37.38 6.84
C ALA A 311 13.83 38.10 5.72
N THR A 312 14.68 37.35 5.00
CA THR A 312 15.44 37.85 3.87
C THR A 312 15.00 37.17 2.60
N VAL A 313 14.49 37.91 1.62
CA VAL A 313 14.22 37.42 0.27
C VAL A 313 15.57 37.36 -0.46
N PRO A 314 16.00 36.17 -0.91
CA PRO A 314 17.30 35.99 -1.55
C PRO A 314 17.31 36.57 -2.97
N ASN A 315 18.45 37.06 -3.40
CA ASN A 315 18.69 37.49 -4.77
C ASN A 315 19.02 36.31 -5.72
N CYS A 316 19.05 35.11 -5.22
CA CYS A 316 19.46 33.87 -5.93
C CYS A 316 20.88 33.87 -6.54
N SER A 317 21.67 34.94 -6.38
CA SER A 317 23.09 34.95 -6.80
C SER A 317 24.03 34.36 -5.75
N GLY A 318 23.56 34.17 -4.51
CA GLY A 318 24.34 33.60 -3.39
C GLY A 318 24.31 32.09 -3.28
N PHE A 319 23.63 31.40 -4.17
CA PHE A 319 23.77 29.94 -4.28
C PHE A 319 25.04 29.65 -5.10
N ASP A 320 26.14 29.34 -4.45
CA ASP A 320 27.40 28.88 -5.06
C ASP A 320 27.23 27.61 -5.90
N SER A 321 26.11 26.95 -5.79
CA SER A 321 25.58 25.92 -6.69
C SER A 321 24.06 25.94 -6.52
N PRO A 322 23.32 26.55 -7.44
CA PRO A 322 21.88 26.34 -7.47
C PRO A 322 21.67 24.83 -7.53
N PRO A 323 20.81 24.25 -6.66
CA PRO A 323 20.48 22.85 -6.82
C PRO A 323 20.02 22.68 -8.27
N VAL A 324 20.64 21.75 -9.00
CA VAL A 324 20.42 21.48 -10.43
C VAL A 324 18.93 21.22 -10.74
N THR A 325 18.12 21.13 -9.69
CA THR A 325 16.68 20.89 -9.67
C THR A 325 15.82 22.14 -9.47
N ASP A 326 16.40 23.33 -9.18
CA ASP A 326 15.60 24.55 -9.02
C ASP A 326 15.79 25.51 -10.20
N PRO A 327 14.98 25.37 -11.28
CA PRO A 327 15.05 26.22 -12.45
C PRO A 327 14.61 27.68 -12.19
N ALA A 328 14.04 27.98 -11.02
CA ALA A 328 13.57 29.35 -10.70
C ALA A 328 14.71 30.29 -10.28
N CYS A 329 15.85 29.75 -9.88
CA CYS A 329 16.99 30.53 -9.39
C CYS A 329 18.26 30.60 -10.27
N PRO A 330 18.40 30.01 -11.45
CA PRO A 330 19.60 30.20 -12.25
C PRO A 330 19.71 31.62 -12.76
N GLY A 331 20.56 32.41 -12.10
CA GLY A 331 20.85 33.79 -12.50
C GLY A 331 19.90 34.87 -11.94
N GLY A 332 19.28 34.63 -10.80
CA GLY A 332 18.42 35.57 -10.09
C GLY A 332 16.92 35.25 -10.20
N ILE A 333 16.14 35.77 -9.26
CA ILE A 333 14.67 35.75 -9.34
C ILE A 333 14.24 36.63 -10.52
N VAL A 334 13.36 36.10 -11.37
CA VAL A 334 12.81 36.85 -12.49
C VAL A 334 12.01 38.05 -11.96
N PRO A 335 12.17 39.27 -12.50
CA PRO A 335 11.29 40.36 -12.12
C PRO A 335 9.80 40.02 -12.25
N GLY A 336 9.02 40.33 -11.21
CA GLY A 336 7.61 39.94 -11.14
C GLY A 336 7.07 40.04 -9.72
N THR A 337 5.79 39.72 -9.52
CA THR A 337 5.16 39.74 -8.20
C THR A 337 4.89 38.32 -7.75
N TYR A 338 5.31 38.00 -6.53
CA TYR A 338 5.32 36.68 -5.96
C TYR A 338 4.54 36.62 -4.65
N GLY A 339 3.84 35.49 -4.44
CA GLY A 339 3.17 35.21 -3.18
C GLY A 339 4.11 34.62 -2.13
N PHE A 340 3.58 34.42 -0.94
CA PHE A 340 4.28 33.72 0.15
C PHE A 340 3.46 32.57 0.69
N ILE A 341 4.16 31.56 1.19
CA ILE A 341 3.66 30.55 2.12
C ILE A 341 4.46 30.71 3.41
N VAL A 342 3.76 30.82 4.52
CA VAL A 342 4.35 30.89 5.86
C VAL A 342 3.82 29.72 6.67
N ALA A 343 4.72 28.87 7.18
CA ALA A 343 4.39 27.79 8.10
C ALA A 343 4.94 28.10 9.49
N ASP A 344 4.07 28.04 10.48
CA ASP A 344 4.35 28.35 11.87
C ASP A 344 4.71 27.07 12.65
N PRO A 345 5.60 27.14 13.66
CA PRO A 345 5.94 26.00 14.52
C PRO A 345 4.74 25.33 15.20
N SER A 346 3.64 26.03 15.42
CA SER A 346 2.39 25.46 15.94
C SER A 346 1.72 24.48 14.97
N GLY A 347 2.09 24.52 13.69
CA GLY A 347 1.45 23.78 12.60
C GLY A 347 0.44 24.61 11.81
N ALA A 348 0.20 25.85 12.21
CA ALA A 348 -0.60 26.80 11.42
C ALA A 348 0.14 27.23 10.15
N TYR A 349 -0.60 27.56 9.11
CA TYR A 349 -0.01 28.18 7.93
C TYR A 349 -0.84 29.35 7.40
N GLY A 350 -0.20 30.22 6.64
CA GLY A 350 -0.84 31.31 5.94
C GLY A 350 -0.26 31.50 4.56
N THR A 351 -1.06 32.05 3.66
CA THR A 351 -0.63 32.40 2.32
C THR A 351 -0.85 33.88 2.06
N LEU A 352 0.09 34.50 1.37
CA LEU A 352 -0.07 35.82 0.82
C LEU A 352 -0.09 35.70 -0.71
N PRO A 353 -1.19 36.03 -1.39
CA PRO A 353 -1.28 35.87 -2.83
C PRO A 353 -0.32 36.83 -3.56
N ALA A 354 0.09 36.49 -4.78
CA ALA A 354 0.99 37.32 -5.57
C ALA A 354 0.48 38.76 -5.77
N SER A 355 -0.84 38.95 -5.88
CA SER A 355 -1.44 40.31 -6.05
C SER A 355 -1.17 41.27 -4.89
N SER A 356 -0.85 40.76 -3.70
CA SER A 356 -0.50 41.56 -2.51
C SER A 356 0.84 41.15 -1.90
N GLY A 357 1.62 40.33 -2.64
CA GLY A 357 2.89 39.82 -2.21
C GLY A 357 4.07 40.73 -2.47
N PHE A 358 5.22 40.17 -2.83
CA PHE A 358 6.48 40.88 -2.99
C PHE A 358 6.81 41.05 -4.48
N THR A 359 7.13 42.26 -4.90
CA THR A 359 7.52 42.59 -6.28
C THR A 359 9.04 42.62 -6.40
N VAL A 360 9.59 41.70 -7.19
CA VAL A 360 11.00 41.71 -7.59
C VAL A 360 11.15 42.69 -8.77
N THR A 361 11.93 43.74 -8.59
CA THR A 361 12.23 44.71 -9.62
C THR A 361 13.53 44.40 -10.35
N PRO A 362 13.70 44.85 -11.62
CA PRO A 362 14.93 44.62 -12.38
C PRO A 362 16.19 45.12 -11.69
#